data_277ee46454509cf3a1d8c07b0a35b737
#
_entry.id   277ee46454509cf3a1d8c07b0a35b737
#
_cell.length_a   1.000
_cell.length_b   1.000
_cell.length_c   1.000
_cell.angle_alpha   90.00
_cell.angle_beta   90.00
_cell.angle_gamma   90.00
#
_symmetry.space_group_name_H-M   'P 1'
#
loop_
_entity.id
_entity.type
_entity.pdbx_description
1 polymer ?
#
loop_
_entity_poly.entity_id
_entity_poly.type
_entity_poly.pdbx_seq_one_letter_code
_entity_poly.pdbx_strand_id
1 'polypeptide(L)'
;MRFGILGPLEVRTDDGTPVDPGGPRPRALLTLLLLNTGRPVSTQRLTDGLYGAQPPAGAANALQSQISRLRRRLAPHTDVEAVPAGYRVAVPPESVDAHRFERLTGEGRAALADGDHEGAAARLREALALWRGPALPDLPSAHAERARFDELRLAAVQDRIEADLGLGGGPELVPELRALLRDHPLSERLYGQQMRALHTGGRPAEALTVYEEARRTLVDELGAGPSPELSALHLELLQGAEPERRRLPVQLTRFVGREPELAPHQRARGAARRRRVRGDHGRHGHGRGDRRRVRAGR
;
A
#
# COMPACT_ATOMS: atom_id res chain seq x y z
N MET A 1 -11.40 -29.76 10.24
CA MET A 1 -12.12 -28.49 10.52
C MET A 1 -11.41 -27.30 9.89
N ARG A 2 -12.16 -26.24 9.57
CA ARG A 2 -11.62 -24.96 9.07
C ARG A 2 -12.05 -23.84 10.00
N PHE A 3 -11.16 -22.87 10.22
CA PHE A 3 -11.38 -21.75 11.13
C PHE A 3 -11.12 -20.44 10.40
N GLY A 4 -12.03 -19.50 10.57
CA GLY A 4 -11.89 -18.17 10.01
C GLY A 4 -11.84 -17.11 11.11
N ILE A 5 -10.79 -16.29 11.10
CA ILE A 5 -10.56 -15.15 11.99
C ILE A 5 -10.23 -13.85 11.23
N LEU A 6 -10.14 -13.92 9.90
CA LEU A 6 -10.07 -12.75 9.02
C LEU A 6 -11.47 -12.21 8.68
N GLY A 7 -12.22 -11.92 9.70
CA GLY A 7 -13.62 -11.54 9.76
C GLY A 7 -14.26 -12.10 11.03
N PRO A 8 -15.58 -12.07 11.19
CA PRO A 8 -16.27 -12.73 12.30
C PRO A 8 -15.83 -14.19 12.43
N LEU A 9 -15.57 -14.64 13.67
CA LEU A 9 -15.11 -16.00 13.90
C LEU A 9 -16.07 -17.01 13.26
N GLU A 10 -15.52 -17.85 12.43
CA GLU A 10 -16.23 -18.93 11.74
C GLU A 10 -15.53 -20.26 12.02
N VAL A 11 -16.33 -21.27 12.33
CA VAL A 11 -15.85 -22.64 12.53
C VAL A 11 -16.70 -23.55 11.66
N ARG A 12 -16.04 -24.34 10.81
CA ARG A 12 -16.69 -25.33 9.92
C ARG A 12 -16.01 -26.68 10.03
N THR A 13 -16.78 -27.72 9.94
CA THR A 13 -16.26 -29.06 9.73
C THR A 13 -15.71 -29.22 8.30
N ASP A 14 -15.07 -30.34 8.00
CA ASP A 14 -14.48 -30.58 6.67
C ASP A 14 -15.52 -30.73 5.57
N ASP A 15 -16.75 -31.15 5.92
CA ASP A 15 -17.92 -31.17 5.03
C ASP A 15 -18.61 -29.79 4.86
N GLY A 16 -18.07 -28.73 5.53
CA GLY A 16 -18.60 -27.38 5.46
C GLY A 16 -19.70 -27.03 6.45
N THR A 17 -20.12 -27.98 7.31
CA THR A 17 -21.16 -27.72 8.33
C THR A 17 -20.67 -26.69 9.35
N PRO A 18 -21.44 -25.63 9.65
CA PRO A 18 -21.06 -24.64 10.65
C PRO A 18 -21.13 -25.22 12.07
N VAL A 19 -20.14 -24.87 12.88
CA VAL A 19 -20.08 -25.21 14.32
C VAL A 19 -20.13 -23.93 15.14
N ASP A 20 -21.08 -23.84 16.07
CA ASP A 20 -21.20 -22.69 16.97
C ASP A 20 -20.22 -22.80 18.17
N PRO A 21 -19.16 -21.98 18.25
CA PRO A 21 -18.23 -21.99 19.38
C PRO A 21 -18.85 -21.37 20.66
N GLY A 22 -20.01 -20.75 20.57
CA GLY A 22 -20.73 -20.13 21.67
C GLY A 22 -20.72 -18.63 21.66
N GLY A 23 -21.01 -18.03 22.83
CA GLY A 23 -21.11 -16.59 23.01
C GLY A 23 -19.75 -15.86 22.92
N PRO A 24 -19.72 -14.55 23.21
CA PRO A 24 -18.55 -13.69 22.96
C PRO A 24 -17.24 -14.19 23.60
N ARG A 25 -17.28 -14.65 24.86
CA ARG A 25 -16.07 -15.13 25.56
C ARG A 25 -15.48 -16.41 24.97
N PRO A 26 -16.23 -17.49 24.69
CA PRO A 26 -15.71 -18.64 23.95
C PRO A 26 -15.16 -18.28 22.58
N ARG A 27 -15.80 -17.34 21.87
CA ARG A 27 -15.32 -16.85 20.56
C ARG A 27 -13.98 -16.14 20.70
N ALA A 28 -13.83 -15.20 21.62
CA ALA A 28 -12.58 -14.52 21.91
C ALA A 28 -11.47 -15.50 22.33
N LEU A 29 -11.80 -16.46 23.19
CA LEU A 29 -10.86 -17.50 23.63
C LEU A 29 -10.37 -18.35 22.46
N LEU A 30 -11.28 -18.82 21.60
CA LEU A 30 -10.91 -19.61 20.44
C LEU A 30 -10.06 -18.77 19.45
N THR A 31 -10.45 -17.55 19.18
CA THR A 31 -9.67 -16.62 18.32
C THR A 31 -8.25 -16.46 18.84
N LEU A 32 -8.05 -16.29 20.15
CA LEU A 32 -6.71 -16.13 20.75
C LEU A 32 -5.87 -17.40 20.63
N LEU A 33 -6.49 -18.58 20.78
CA LEU A 33 -5.82 -19.87 20.58
C LEU A 33 -5.46 -20.09 19.11
N LEU A 34 -6.35 -19.76 18.17
CA LEU A 34 -6.14 -19.89 16.73
C LEU A 34 -5.02 -18.96 16.20
N LEU A 35 -4.89 -17.76 16.74
CA LEU A 35 -3.77 -16.85 16.45
C LEU A 35 -2.41 -17.45 16.81
N ASN A 36 -2.39 -18.35 17.78
CA ASN A 36 -1.18 -19.01 18.26
C ASN A 36 -1.16 -20.51 17.91
N THR A 37 -1.80 -20.91 16.83
CA THR A 37 -1.89 -22.31 16.40
C THR A 37 -0.52 -22.98 16.42
N GLY A 38 -0.45 -24.18 16.99
CA GLY A 38 0.77 -24.96 17.17
C GLY A 38 1.63 -24.54 18.38
N ARG A 39 1.32 -23.41 19.03
CA ARG A 39 2.05 -22.93 20.20
C ARG A 39 1.12 -22.84 21.42
N PRO A 40 1.61 -23.18 22.63
CA PRO A 40 0.81 -22.98 23.84
C PRO A 40 0.63 -21.49 24.16
N VAL A 41 -0.57 -21.12 24.59
CA VAL A 41 -0.86 -19.80 25.13
C VAL A 41 -0.99 -19.92 26.64
N SER A 42 -0.23 -19.11 27.37
CA SER A 42 -0.24 -19.16 28.83
C SER A 42 -1.61 -18.76 29.40
N THR A 43 -1.96 -19.30 30.58
CA THR A 43 -3.18 -18.96 31.30
C THR A 43 -3.29 -17.45 31.52
N GLN A 44 -2.17 -16.78 31.84
CA GLN A 44 -2.11 -15.34 32.03
C GLN A 44 -2.52 -14.61 30.74
N ARG A 45 -1.89 -14.93 29.59
CA ARG A 45 -2.21 -14.30 28.29
C ARG A 45 -3.66 -14.55 27.86
N LEU A 46 -4.22 -15.73 28.15
CA LEU A 46 -5.63 -16.00 27.87
C LEU A 46 -6.55 -15.18 28.76
N THR A 47 -6.21 -15.01 30.04
CA THR A 47 -6.96 -14.18 30.97
C THR A 47 -6.89 -12.72 30.58
N ASP A 48 -5.73 -12.18 30.25
CA ASP A 48 -5.55 -10.80 29.83
C ASP A 48 -6.28 -10.50 28.52
N GLY A 49 -6.26 -11.46 27.57
CA GLY A 49 -6.99 -11.35 26.31
C GLY A 49 -8.50 -11.33 26.46
N LEU A 50 -9.04 -12.05 27.47
CA LEU A 50 -10.47 -12.14 27.72
C LEU A 50 -11.03 -11.03 28.62
N TYR A 51 -10.23 -10.55 29.57
CA TYR A 51 -10.70 -9.64 30.65
C TYR A 51 -9.95 -8.30 30.66
N GLY A 52 -8.91 -8.15 29.83
CA GLY A 52 -8.07 -6.95 29.83
C GLY A 52 -7.15 -6.88 31.05
N ALA A 53 -6.64 -5.65 31.33
CA ALA A 53 -5.65 -5.41 32.38
C ALA A 53 -6.19 -5.59 33.82
N GLN A 54 -7.51 -5.71 34.00
CA GLN A 54 -8.15 -5.84 35.32
C GLN A 54 -9.05 -7.08 35.33
N PRO A 55 -8.49 -8.30 35.40
CA PRO A 55 -9.28 -9.50 35.48
C PRO A 55 -10.07 -9.58 36.79
N PRO A 56 -11.33 -10.05 36.78
CA PRO A 56 -12.13 -10.19 37.97
C PRO A 56 -11.56 -11.27 38.91
N ALA A 57 -11.91 -11.17 40.19
CA ALA A 57 -11.63 -12.26 41.15
C ALA A 57 -12.21 -13.58 40.60
N GLY A 58 -11.39 -14.64 40.57
CA GLY A 58 -11.81 -15.94 40.04
C GLY A 58 -11.71 -16.08 38.51
N ALA A 59 -11.04 -15.17 37.79
CA ALA A 59 -10.84 -15.23 36.35
C ALA A 59 -10.22 -16.57 35.90
N ALA A 60 -9.31 -17.17 36.66
CA ALA A 60 -8.73 -18.48 36.37
C ALA A 60 -9.76 -19.60 36.34
N ASN A 61 -10.67 -19.67 37.31
CA ASN A 61 -11.74 -20.65 37.34
C ASN A 61 -12.78 -20.40 36.23
N ALA A 62 -13.06 -19.13 35.92
CA ALA A 62 -13.90 -18.77 34.80
C ALA A 62 -13.28 -19.20 33.46
N LEU A 63 -11.96 -19.02 33.26
CA LEU A 63 -11.24 -19.49 32.09
C LEU A 63 -11.35 -21.01 31.94
N GLN A 64 -11.11 -21.80 33.01
CA GLN A 64 -11.27 -23.27 32.99
C GLN A 64 -12.69 -23.69 32.57
N SER A 65 -13.70 -22.98 33.05
CA SER A 65 -15.10 -23.21 32.66
C SER A 65 -15.34 -22.91 31.17
N GLN A 66 -14.73 -21.83 30.63
CA GLN A 66 -14.81 -21.51 29.21
C GLN A 66 -14.10 -22.56 28.35
N ILE A 67 -12.91 -23.01 28.76
CA ILE A 67 -12.18 -24.11 28.10
C ILE A 67 -13.04 -25.38 28.03
N SER A 68 -13.64 -25.78 29.14
CA SER A 68 -14.49 -26.98 29.21
C SER A 68 -15.71 -26.87 28.29
N ARG A 69 -16.31 -25.70 28.20
CA ARG A 69 -17.45 -25.43 27.30
C ARG A 69 -17.00 -25.47 25.83
N LEU A 70 -15.86 -24.87 25.52
CA LEU A 70 -15.30 -24.83 24.17
C LEU A 70 -14.95 -26.25 23.69
N ARG A 71 -14.30 -27.07 24.53
CA ARG A 71 -14.01 -28.49 24.23
C ARG A 71 -15.27 -29.25 23.83
N ARG A 72 -16.34 -29.14 24.61
CA ARG A 72 -17.61 -29.82 24.33
C ARG A 72 -18.25 -29.40 23.00
N ARG A 73 -18.05 -28.13 22.61
CA ARG A 73 -18.62 -27.59 21.35
C ARG A 73 -17.78 -27.97 20.12
N LEU A 74 -16.48 -28.09 20.28
CA LEU A 74 -15.57 -28.48 19.20
C LEU A 74 -15.47 -30.00 19.02
N ALA A 75 -15.82 -30.80 20.04
CA ALA A 75 -15.84 -32.25 19.93
C ALA A 75 -16.90 -32.73 18.91
N PRO A 76 -16.66 -33.84 18.20
CA PRO A 76 -15.46 -34.70 18.28
C PRO A 76 -14.33 -34.27 17.34
N HIS A 77 -14.44 -33.12 16.68
CA HIS A 77 -13.61 -32.75 15.54
C HIS A 77 -12.23 -32.20 15.90
N THR A 78 -12.11 -31.53 17.07
CA THR A 78 -10.83 -31.01 17.59
C THR A 78 -10.90 -30.84 19.09
N ASP A 79 -9.75 -30.64 19.74
CA ASP A 79 -9.65 -30.42 21.17
C ASP A 79 -8.78 -29.19 21.50
N VAL A 80 -9.02 -28.65 22.68
CA VAL A 80 -8.18 -27.63 23.32
C VAL A 80 -7.37 -28.35 24.40
N GLU A 81 -6.13 -28.65 24.08
CA GLU A 81 -5.22 -29.40 24.95
C GLU A 81 -4.70 -28.52 26.09
N ALA A 82 -4.66 -29.08 27.31
CA ALA A 82 -3.91 -28.49 28.40
C ALA A 82 -2.46 -29.04 28.36
N VAL A 83 -1.51 -28.11 28.39
CA VAL A 83 -0.08 -28.42 28.43
C VAL A 83 0.59 -27.66 29.57
N PRO A 84 1.81 -28.00 30.02
CA PRO A 84 2.45 -27.35 31.16
C PRO A 84 2.57 -25.83 31.00
N ALA A 85 2.71 -25.32 29.75
CA ALA A 85 2.83 -23.90 29.44
C ALA A 85 1.48 -23.17 29.25
N GLY A 86 0.33 -23.85 29.39
CA GLY A 86 -0.99 -23.28 29.20
C GLY A 86 -1.95 -24.15 28.36
N TYR A 87 -2.55 -23.55 27.34
CA TYR A 87 -3.48 -24.24 26.44
C TYR A 87 -3.10 -24.05 24.98
N ARG A 88 -3.40 -25.03 24.15
CA ARG A 88 -3.30 -24.94 22.69
C ARG A 88 -4.50 -25.59 22.00
N VAL A 89 -4.84 -25.16 20.81
CA VAL A 89 -5.77 -25.86 19.93
C VAL A 89 -5.00 -26.82 19.02
N ALA A 90 -5.45 -28.06 18.95
CA ALA A 90 -4.79 -29.14 18.19
C ALA A 90 -5.29 -29.13 16.74
N VAL A 91 -4.89 -28.15 15.94
CA VAL A 91 -5.24 -28.03 14.52
C VAL A 91 -4.01 -27.68 13.69
N PRO A 92 -3.94 -28.11 12.42
CA PRO A 92 -2.91 -27.68 11.49
C PRO A 92 -3.02 -26.16 11.20
N PRO A 93 -1.91 -25.41 11.06
CA PRO A 93 -1.94 -23.97 10.73
C PRO A 93 -2.76 -23.65 9.48
N GLU A 94 -2.68 -24.47 8.45
CA GLU A 94 -3.42 -24.31 7.19
C GLU A 94 -4.94 -24.43 7.33
N SER A 95 -5.42 -24.94 8.46
CA SER A 95 -6.85 -24.95 8.80
C SER A 95 -7.37 -23.59 9.22
N VAL A 96 -6.48 -22.62 9.54
CA VAL A 96 -6.82 -21.28 9.98
C VAL A 96 -6.55 -20.29 8.85
N ASP A 97 -7.57 -19.52 8.48
CA ASP A 97 -7.51 -18.56 7.37
C ASP A 97 -6.35 -17.55 7.51
N ALA A 98 -6.05 -17.07 8.70
CA ALA A 98 -4.96 -16.15 8.94
C ALA A 98 -3.59 -16.72 8.59
N HIS A 99 -3.28 -17.96 8.99
CA HIS A 99 -2.02 -18.61 8.66
C HIS A 99 -1.94 -18.98 7.18
N ARG A 100 -3.08 -19.39 6.60
CA ARG A 100 -3.19 -19.63 5.16
C ARG A 100 -2.97 -18.34 4.36
N PHE A 101 -3.51 -17.22 4.81
CA PHE A 101 -3.29 -15.91 4.23
C PHE A 101 -1.81 -15.53 4.23
N GLU A 102 -1.13 -15.65 5.38
CA GLU A 102 0.30 -15.35 5.51
C GLU A 102 1.15 -16.21 4.57
N ARG A 103 0.86 -17.51 4.48
CA ARG A 103 1.57 -18.43 3.58
C ARG A 103 1.35 -18.05 2.11
N LEU A 104 0.09 -17.88 1.68
CA LEU A 104 -0.25 -17.52 0.30
C LEU A 104 0.35 -16.17 -0.11
N THR A 105 0.34 -15.21 0.80
CA THR A 105 0.97 -13.88 0.58
C THR A 105 2.48 -14.03 0.41
N GLY A 106 3.12 -14.88 1.23
CA GLY A 106 4.55 -15.17 1.09
C GLY A 106 4.89 -15.84 -0.24
N GLU A 107 4.10 -16.84 -0.66
CA GLU A 107 4.24 -17.50 -1.96
C GLU A 107 4.03 -16.55 -3.13
N GLY A 108 3.01 -15.69 -3.05
CA GLY A 108 2.75 -14.66 -4.07
C GLY A 108 3.87 -13.65 -4.20
N ARG A 109 4.46 -13.22 -3.08
CA ARG A 109 5.62 -12.32 -3.07
C ARG A 109 6.88 -12.97 -3.65
N ALA A 110 7.11 -14.25 -3.35
CA ALA A 110 8.20 -15.01 -3.93
C ALA A 110 8.04 -15.12 -5.46
N ALA A 111 6.84 -15.46 -5.94
CA ALA A 111 6.52 -15.52 -7.37
C ALA A 111 6.75 -14.15 -8.07
N LEU A 112 6.37 -13.03 -7.42
CA LEU A 112 6.68 -11.68 -7.94
C LEU A 112 8.18 -11.43 -8.09
N ALA A 113 8.97 -11.83 -7.08
CA ALA A 113 10.42 -11.67 -7.11
C ALA A 113 11.07 -12.50 -8.23
N ASP A 114 10.48 -13.65 -8.56
CA ASP A 114 10.91 -14.53 -9.65
C ASP A 114 10.38 -14.08 -11.04
N GLY A 115 9.56 -13.01 -11.10
CA GLY A 115 8.94 -12.52 -12.34
C GLY A 115 7.72 -13.32 -12.80
N ASP A 116 7.25 -14.29 -12.01
CA ASP A 116 6.01 -15.05 -12.28
C ASP A 116 4.77 -14.22 -11.86
N HIS A 117 4.40 -13.26 -12.70
CA HIS A 117 3.27 -12.38 -12.42
C HIS A 117 1.92 -13.14 -12.40
N GLU A 118 1.76 -14.18 -13.21
CA GLU A 118 0.52 -14.97 -13.24
C GLU A 118 0.35 -15.78 -11.96
N GLY A 119 1.38 -16.51 -11.55
CA GLY A 119 1.40 -17.25 -10.30
C GLY A 119 1.22 -16.34 -9.08
N ALA A 120 1.89 -15.19 -9.07
CA ALA A 120 1.75 -14.19 -8.03
C ALA A 120 0.32 -13.68 -7.90
N ALA A 121 -0.29 -13.25 -9.02
CA ALA A 121 -1.67 -12.75 -9.06
C ALA A 121 -2.67 -13.80 -8.55
N ALA A 122 -2.51 -15.06 -8.96
CA ALA A 122 -3.37 -16.16 -8.52
C ALA A 122 -3.27 -16.39 -7.00
N ARG A 123 -2.05 -16.48 -6.45
CA ARG A 123 -1.82 -16.69 -5.01
C ARG A 123 -2.35 -15.53 -4.17
N LEU A 124 -2.09 -14.30 -4.59
CA LEU A 124 -2.50 -13.10 -3.87
C LEU A 124 -4.02 -12.88 -3.91
N ARG A 125 -4.69 -13.21 -5.02
CA ARG A 125 -6.16 -13.20 -5.08
C ARG A 125 -6.76 -14.27 -4.17
N GLU A 126 -6.20 -15.48 -4.14
CA GLU A 126 -6.61 -16.54 -3.22
C GLU A 126 -6.44 -16.09 -1.76
N ALA A 127 -5.31 -15.46 -1.42
CA ALA A 127 -5.05 -14.92 -0.08
C ALA A 127 -6.09 -13.88 0.32
N LEU A 128 -6.33 -12.90 -0.55
CA LEU A 128 -7.27 -11.79 -0.29
C LEU A 128 -8.72 -12.27 -0.21
N ALA A 129 -9.09 -13.33 -0.90
CA ALA A 129 -10.43 -13.93 -0.82
C ALA A 129 -10.75 -14.59 0.54
N LEU A 130 -9.75 -14.82 1.40
CA LEU A 130 -9.94 -15.30 2.76
C LEU A 130 -10.54 -14.25 3.70
N TRP A 131 -10.49 -12.98 3.32
CA TRP A 131 -11.00 -11.89 4.13
C TRP A 131 -12.51 -11.73 3.98
N ARG A 132 -13.21 -11.77 5.12
CA ARG A 132 -14.67 -11.65 5.23
C ARG A 132 -15.10 -10.36 5.95
N GLY A 133 -14.13 -9.54 6.38
CA GLY A 133 -14.34 -8.30 7.11
C GLY A 133 -13.07 -7.83 7.82
N PRO A 134 -13.17 -6.94 8.82
CA PRO A 134 -12.04 -6.59 9.69
C PRO A 134 -11.49 -7.83 10.40
N ALA A 135 -10.17 -7.91 10.56
CA ALA A 135 -9.56 -9.03 11.27
C ALA A 135 -9.94 -9.03 12.76
N LEU A 136 -10.11 -10.22 13.32
CA LEU A 136 -10.26 -10.45 14.77
C LEU A 136 -11.36 -9.64 15.46
N PRO A 137 -12.57 -9.46 14.90
CA PRO A 137 -13.61 -8.62 15.54
C PRO A 137 -14.09 -9.24 16.86
N ASP A 138 -13.98 -10.57 17.01
CA ASP A 138 -14.36 -11.29 18.22
C ASP A 138 -13.33 -11.19 19.36
N LEU A 139 -12.16 -10.55 19.13
CA LEU A 139 -11.12 -10.34 20.15
C LEU A 139 -10.82 -8.84 20.31
N PRO A 140 -11.59 -8.11 21.13
CA PRO A 140 -11.43 -6.65 21.27
C PRO A 140 -10.03 -6.21 21.72
N SER A 141 -9.33 -7.03 22.53
CA SER A 141 -8.00 -6.73 23.05
C SER A 141 -6.87 -6.85 22.01
N ALA A 142 -7.12 -7.41 20.82
CA ALA A 142 -6.11 -7.67 19.80
C ALA A 142 -5.82 -6.45 18.89
N HIS A 143 -5.57 -5.27 19.47
CA HIS A 143 -5.32 -4.05 18.68
C HIS A 143 -4.05 -4.15 17.83
N ALA A 144 -2.94 -4.64 18.41
CA ALA A 144 -1.68 -4.78 17.71
C ALA A 144 -1.75 -5.85 16.59
N GLU A 145 -2.39 -6.99 16.90
CA GLU A 145 -2.59 -8.06 15.91
C GLU A 145 -3.48 -7.59 14.75
N ARG A 146 -4.54 -6.83 15.02
CA ARG A 146 -5.38 -6.23 13.97
C ARG A 146 -4.59 -5.28 13.08
N ALA A 147 -3.87 -4.33 13.67
CA ALA A 147 -3.04 -3.39 12.91
C ALA A 147 -2.04 -4.14 12.02
N ARG A 148 -1.39 -5.18 12.56
CA ARG A 148 -0.50 -6.05 11.77
C ARG A 148 -1.21 -6.74 10.59
N PHE A 149 -2.43 -7.26 10.80
CA PHE A 149 -3.18 -7.89 9.72
C PHE A 149 -3.65 -6.89 8.68
N ASP A 150 -4.05 -5.68 9.08
CA ASP A 150 -4.44 -4.61 8.17
C ASP A 150 -3.23 -4.17 7.30
N GLU A 151 -2.03 -4.05 7.88
CA GLU A 151 -0.79 -3.80 7.14
C GLU A 151 -0.46 -4.93 6.17
N LEU A 152 -0.57 -6.19 6.59
CA LEU A 152 -0.33 -7.35 5.74
C LEU A 152 -1.34 -7.42 4.58
N ARG A 153 -2.60 -7.08 4.85
CA ARG A 153 -3.64 -7.01 3.82
C ARG A 153 -3.33 -5.94 2.78
N LEU A 154 -2.97 -4.74 3.22
CA LEU A 154 -2.57 -3.66 2.32
C LEU A 154 -1.37 -4.07 1.45
N ALA A 155 -0.34 -4.66 2.07
CA ALA A 155 0.82 -5.16 1.34
C ALA A 155 0.44 -6.22 0.30
N ALA A 156 -0.45 -7.16 0.64
CA ALA A 156 -0.95 -8.18 -0.29
C ALA A 156 -1.75 -7.58 -1.46
N VAL A 157 -2.54 -6.52 -1.21
CA VAL A 157 -3.25 -5.79 -2.27
C VAL A 157 -2.26 -5.09 -3.20
N GLN A 158 -1.25 -4.43 -2.65
CA GLN A 158 -0.21 -3.77 -3.44
C GLN A 158 0.61 -4.78 -4.27
N ASP A 159 0.95 -5.92 -3.69
CA ASP A 159 1.66 -6.99 -4.39
C ASP A 159 0.81 -7.59 -5.52
N ARG A 160 -0.51 -7.78 -5.31
CA ARG A 160 -1.44 -8.22 -6.34
C ARG A 160 -1.56 -7.19 -7.48
N ILE A 161 -1.66 -5.89 -7.17
CA ILE A 161 -1.66 -4.83 -8.17
C ILE A 161 -0.35 -4.82 -8.96
N GLU A 162 0.78 -5.07 -8.30
CA GLU A 162 2.08 -5.19 -8.96
C GLU A 162 2.09 -6.34 -9.97
N ALA A 163 1.56 -7.52 -9.58
CA ALA A 163 1.42 -8.65 -10.48
C ALA A 163 0.51 -8.33 -11.67
N ASP A 164 -0.64 -7.68 -11.42
CA ASP A 164 -1.57 -7.29 -12.47
C ASP A 164 -0.96 -6.27 -13.45
N LEU A 165 -0.17 -5.31 -12.96
CA LEU A 165 0.60 -4.39 -13.81
C LEU A 165 1.64 -5.13 -14.65
N GLY A 166 2.34 -6.12 -14.07
CA GLY A 166 3.30 -6.97 -14.79
C GLY A 166 2.66 -7.81 -15.90
N LEU A 167 1.38 -8.13 -15.77
CA LEU A 167 0.56 -8.80 -16.79
C LEU A 167 0.00 -7.83 -17.87
N GLY A 168 0.37 -6.55 -17.80
CA GLY A 168 -0.12 -5.52 -18.72
C GLY A 168 -1.43 -4.85 -18.28
N GLY A 169 -1.90 -5.11 -17.07
CA GLY A 169 -3.04 -4.42 -16.47
C GLY A 169 -2.77 -2.91 -16.36
N GLY A 170 -3.79 -2.11 -16.53
CA GLY A 170 -3.63 -0.65 -16.51
C GLY A 170 -4.93 0.06 -16.12
N PRO A 171 -5.75 0.52 -17.08
CA PRO A 171 -6.90 1.39 -16.80
C PRO A 171 -7.90 0.83 -15.81
N GLU A 172 -8.08 -0.49 -15.79
CA GLU A 172 -9.00 -1.18 -14.87
C GLU A 172 -8.57 -1.12 -13.40
N LEU A 173 -7.28 -0.92 -13.13
CA LEU A 173 -6.74 -0.78 -11.76
C LEU A 173 -6.91 0.63 -11.19
N VAL A 174 -7.10 1.64 -12.04
CA VAL A 174 -7.14 3.05 -11.62
C VAL A 174 -8.25 3.34 -10.60
N PRO A 175 -9.50 2.84 -10.74
CA PRO A 175 -10.54 3.09 -9.75
C PRO A 175 -10.20 2.52 -8.37
N GLU A 176 -9.64 1.31 -8.31
CA GLU A 176 -9.22 0.68 -7.05
C GLU A 176 -8.05 1.44 -6.41
N LEU A 177 -7.03 1.80 -7.19
CA LEU A 177 -5.90 2.58 -6.73
C LEU A 177 -6.32 3.93 -6.16
N ARG A 178 -7.27 4.62 -6.80
CA ARG A 178 -7.86 5.86 -6.27
C ARG A 178 -8.60 5.66 -4.95
N ALA A 179 -9.28 4.55 -4.77
CA ALA A 179 -9.93 4.21 -3.51
C ALA A 179 -8.90 3.97 -2.40
N LEU A 180 -7.88 3.17 -2.68
CA LEU A 180 -6.79 2.88 -1.75
C LEU A 180 -6.01 4.13 -1.33
N LEU A 181 -5.74 5.07 -2.24
CA LEU A 181 -5.05 6.32 -1.94
C LEU A 181 -5.86 7.26 -1.05
N ARG A 182 -7.20 7.20 -1.08
CA ARG A 182 -8.03 7.96 -0.12
C ARG A 182 -7.85 7.44 1.31
N ASP A 183 -7.70 6.12 1.48
CA ASP A 183 -7.52 5.48 2.78
C ASP A 183 -6.04 5.49 3.23
N HIS A 184 -5.10 5.55 2.29
CA HIS A 184 -3.65 5.51 2.52
C HIS A 184 -2.91 6.61 1.75
N PRO A 185 -3.16 7.89 2.04
CA PRO A 185 -2.66 9.03 1.25
C PRO A 185 -1.13 9.21 1.29
N LEU A 186 -0.45 8.56 2.23
CA LEU A 186 1.01 8.63 2.36
C LEU A 186 1.73 7.44 1.71
N SER A 187 1.01 6.54 1.05
CA SER A 187 1.61 5.37 0.40
C SER A 187 2.19 5.69 -0.97
N GLU A 188 3.48 5.99 -1.02
CA GLU A 188 4.19 6.27 -2.27
C GLU A 188 4.11 5.11 -3.28
N ARG A 189 4.09 3.86 -2.77
CA ARG A 189 3.93 2.68 -3.62
C ARG A 189 2.61 2.71 -4.42
N LEU A 190 1.50 3.09 -3.78
CA LEU A 190 0.20 3.21 -4.46
C LEU A 190 0.21 4.33 -5.52
N TYR A 191 0.86 5.46 -5.24
CA TYR A 191 1.05 6.52 -6.24
C TYR A 191 1.84 6.02 -7.45
N GLY A 192 2.96 5.33 -7.22
CA GLY A 192 3.76 4.75 -8.30
C GLY A 192 2.98 3.72 -9.12
N GLN A 193 2.17 2.87 -8.48
CA GLN A 193 1.30 1.91 -9.15
C GLN A 193 0.23 2.63 -9.99
N GLN A 194 -0.39 3.69 -9.47
CA GLN A 194 -1.37 4.48 -10.22
C GLN A 194 -0.75 5.19 -11.42
N MET A 195 0.46 5.74 -11.27
CA MET A 195 1.19 6.36 -12.38
C MET A 195 1.45 5.34 -13.50
N ARG A 196 1.92 4.13 -13.15
CA ARG A 196 2.15 3.05 -14.13
C ARG A 196 0.85 2.58 -14.79
N ALA A 197 -0.21 2.39 -14.03
CA ALA A 197 -1.53 2.02 -14.56
C ALA A 197 -2.06 3.04 -15.57
N LEU A 198 -1.93 4.33 -15.28
CA LEU A 198 -2.34 5.42 -16.19
C LEU A 198 -1.46 5.46 -17.44
N HIS A 199 -0.16 5.29 -17.28
CA HIS A 199 0.78 5.29 -18.41
C HIS A 199 0.50 4.14 -19.38
N THR A 200 0.35 2.92 -18.87
CA THR A 200 -0.04 1.73 -19.66
C THR A 200 -1.36 1.95 -20.38
N GLY A 201 -2.29 2.67 -19.74
CA GLY A 201 -3.57 3.07 -20.34
C GLY A 201 -3.50 4.23 -21.34
N GLY A 202 -2.31 4.70 -21.75
CA GLY A 202 -2.16 5.80 -22.70
C GLY A 202 -2.54 7.18 -22.14
N ARG A 203 -2.52 7.35 -20.82
CA ARG A 203 -2.89 8.59 -20.11
C ARG A 203 -1.68 9.22 -19.38
N PRO A 204 -0.56 9.50 -20.08
CA PRO A 204 0.67 9.97 -19.44
C PRO A 204 0.50 11.32 -18.73
N ALA A 205 -0.31 12.24 -19.26
CA ALA A 205 -0.54 13.52 -18.60
C ALA A 205 -1.20 13.38 -17.22
N GLU A 206 -2.12 12.42 -17.07
CA GLU A 206 -2.74 12.15 -15.77
C GLU A 206 -1.76 11.45 -14.82
N ALA A 207 -0.89 10.59 -15.33
CA ALA A 207 0.17 9.98 -14.51
C ALA A 207 1.09 11.05 -13.90
N LEU A 208 1.46 12.08 -14.67
CA LEU A 208 2.25 13.21 -14.16
C LEU A 208 1.49 14.06 -13.13
N THR A 209 0.17 14.22 -13.30
CA THR A 209 -0.68 14.89 -12.30
C THR A 209 -0.70 14.14 -10.97
N VAL A 210 -0.74 12.80 -11.00
CA VAL A 210 -0.69 11.94 -9.81
C VAL A 210 0.61 12.13 -9.03
N TYR A 211 1.75 12.30 -9.71
CA TYR A 211 3.01 12.63 -9.04
C TYR A 211 2.96 13.97 -8.30
N GLU A 212 2.40 15.01 -8.92
CA GLU A 212 2.26 16.31 -8.28
C GLU A 212 1.29 16.31 -7.08
N GLU A 213 0.26 15.45 -7.13
CA GLU A 213 -0.62 15.19 -5.99
C GLU A 213 0.15 14.52 -4.85
N ALA A 214 0.90 13.45 -5.16
CA ALA A 214 1.76 12.77 -4.19
C ALA A 214 2.74 13.74 -3.53
N ARG A 215 3.45 14.52 -4.34
CA ARG A 215 4.44 15.50 -3.85
C ARG A 215 3.82 16.51 -2.88
N ARG A 216 2.64 17.06 -3.22
CA ARG A 216 1.92 18.00 -2.34
C ARG A 216 1.51 17.33 -1.05
N THR A 217 0.88 16.16 -1.11
CA THR A 217 0.42 15.44 0.07
C THR A 217 1.58 15.10 1.02
N LEU A 218 2.71 14.61 0.48
CA LEU A 218 3.87 14.26 1.30
C LEU A 218 4.52 15.49 1.94
N VAL A 219 4.63 16.61 1.22
CA VAL A 219 5.16 17.87 1.77
C VAL A 219 4.24 18.43 2.85
N ASP A 220 2.93 18.44 2.62
CA ASP A 220 1.95 19.01 3.55
C ASP A 220 1.82 18.19 4.84
N GLU A 221 1.86 16.85 4.74
CA GLU A 221 1.65 15.96 5.89
C GLU A 221 2.95 15.57 6.62
N LEU A 222 4.08 15.44 5.89
CA LEU A 222 5.35 14.94 6.44
C LEU A 222 6.47 15.98 6.41
N GLY A 223 6.30 17.10 5.70
CA GLY A 223 7.36 18.08 5.48
C GLY A 223 8.51 17.57 4.59
N ALA A 224 8.32 16.46 3.89
CA ALA A 224 9.32 15.81 3.04
C ALA A 224 8.82 15.60 1.61
N GLY A 225 9.73 15.68 0.63
CA GLY A 225 9.38 15.35 -0.76
C GLY A 225 9.27 13.85 -1.02
N PRO A 226 8.83 13.44 -2.24
CA PRO A 226 8.78 12.05 -2.64
C PRO A 226 10.12 11.33 -2.54
N SER A 227 10.07 10.01 -2.35
CA SER A 227 11.24 9.13 -2.36
C SER A 227 12.01 9.18 -3.68
N PRO A 228 13.30 8.79 -3.68
CA PRO A 228 14.07 8.67 -4.92
C PRO A 228 13.42 7.74 -5.94
N GLU A 229 12.77 6.66 -5.49
CA GLU A 229 12.10 5.68 -6.33
C GLU A 229 10.91 6.27 -7.07
N LEU A 230 10.03 7.01 -6.38
CA LEU A 230 8.88 7.66 -6.99
C LEU A 230 9.31 8.79 -7.93
N SER A 231 10.37 9.52 -7.56
CA SER A 231 10.96 10.57 -8.39
C SER A 231 11.61 10.00 -9.67
N ALA A 232 12.27 8.85 -9.58
CA ALA A 232 12.84 8.16 -10.73
C ALA A 232 11.76 7.70 -11.71
N LEU A 233 10.68 7.10 -11.20
CA LEU A 233 9.51 6.73 -12.02
C LEU A 233 8.92 7.96 -12.74
N HIS A 234 8.79 9.09 -12.07
CA HIS A 234 8.31 10.31 -12.69
C HIS A 234 9.19 10.77 -13.86
N LEU A 235 10.53 10.74 -13.68
CA LEU A 235 11.47 11.09 -14.75
C LEU A 235 11.41 10.12 -15.93
N GLU A 236 11.26 8.83 -15.67
CA GLU A 236 11.08 7.80 -16.71
C GLU A 236 9.82 8.08 -17.54
N LEU A 237 8.69 8.36 -16.89
CA LEU A 237 7.43 8.66 -17.56
C LEU A 237 7.49 9.97 -18.36
N LEU A 238 8.24 10.98 -17.89
CA LEU A 238 8.47 12.22 -18.64
C LEU A 238 9.27 11.96 -19.92
N GLN A 239 10.30 11.12 -19.88
CA GLN A 239 11.11 10.78 -21.04
C GLN A 239 10.33 9.94 -22.05
N GLY A 240 9.49 9.01 -21.58
CA GLY A 240 8.59 8.22 -22.43
C GLY A 240 7.42 9.02 -23.01
N ALA A 241 7.04 10.13 -22.35
CA ALA A 241 5.99 11.04 -22.79
C ALA A 241 6.49 12.11 -23.78
N GLU A 242 7.81 12.24 -24.02
CA GLU A 242 8.27 13.10 -25.11
C GLU A 242 7.68 12.55 -26.42
N PRO A 243 6.78 13.32 -27.10
CA PRO A 243 6.31 12.90 -28.40
C PRO A 243 7.56 12.72 -29.25
N GLU A 244 7.66 11.58 -29.98
CA GLU A 244 8.58 11.49 -31.10
C GLU A 244 8.52 12.84 -31.79
N ARG A 245 9.58 13.64 -31.64
CA ARG A 245 9.68 14.89 -32.37
C ARG A 245 9.46 14.47 -33.82
N ARG A 246 8.22 14.69 -34.32
CA ARG A 246 7.95 14.54 -35.75
C ARG A 246 9.07 15.29 -36.38
N ARG A 247 10.10 14.55 -36.85
CA ARG A 247 11.10 15.09 -37.75
C ARG A 247 10.26 15.63 -38.89
N LEU A 248 10.02 16.92 -38.87
CA LEU A 248 9.41 17.61 -39.98
C LEU A 248 10.28 17.16 -41.17
N PRO A 249 9.70 16.57 -42.21
CA PRO A 249 10.47 16.19 -43.36
C PRO A 249 11.32 17.39 -43.75
N VAL A 250 12.63 17.21 -43.82
CA VAL A 250 13.49 18.26 -44.36
C VAL A 250 12.96 18.49 -45.76
N GLN A 251 12.30 19.64 -45.98
CA GLN A 251 11.87 20.02 -47.32
C GLN A 251 13.11 20.17 -48.16
N LEU A 252 13.46 19.11 -48.91
CA LEU A 252 14.53 19.11 -49.89
C LEU A 252 14.13 19.85 -51.16
N THR A 253 12.91 20.38 -51.25
CA THR A 253 12.45 21.17 -52.38
C THR A 253 12.80 22.64 -52.14
N ARG A 254 13.67 23.15 -53.01
CA ARG A 254 14.00 24.57 -53.12
C ARG A 254 12.70 25.32 -53.39
N PHE A 255 12.37 26.28 -52.54
CA PHE A 255 11.20 27.13 -52.70
C PHE A 255 11.39 28.04 -53.92
N VAL A 256 10.89 27.64 -55.09
CA VAL A 256 10.97 28.41 -56.31
C VAL A 256 9.67 29.19 -56.42
N GLY A 257 9.74 30.56 -56.32
CA GLY A 257 8.67 31.43 -56.76
C GLY A 257 8.12 32.47 -55.76
N ARG A 258 8.58 32.52 -54.51
CA ARG A 258 8.11 33.54 -53.58
C ARG A 258 9.20 34.30 -52.81
N GLU A 259 10.34 34.49 -53.41
CA GLU A 259 11.47 35.24 -52.82
C GLU A 259 11.12 36.69 -52.46
N PRO A 260 10.29 37.42 -53.22
CA PRO A 260 9.95 38.83 -52.88
C PRO A 260 9.10 38.97 -51.60
N GLU A 261 8.26 37.96 -51.27
CA GLU A 261 7.35 37.99 -50.11
C GLU A 261 8.05 37.68 -48.79
N LEU A 262 9.22 36.98 -48.81
CA LEU A 262 9.96 36.63 -47.61
C LEU A 262 10.98 37.71 -47.19
N ALA A 263 11.37 38.60 -48.09
CA ALA A 263 12.34 39.65 -47.83
C ALA A 263 11.98 40.61 -46.66
N PRO A 264 10.72 41.01 -46.44
CA PRO A 264 10.35 41.84 -45.31
C PRO A 264 10.52 41.18 -43.95
N HIS A 265 10.24 39.86 -43.86
CA HIS A 265 10.31 39.12 -42.57
C HIS A 265 11.76 38.83 -42.14
N GLN A 266 12.67 38.67 -43.07
CA GLN A 266 14.09 38.48 -42.76
C GLN A 266 14.76 39.78 -42.30
N ARG A 267 14.37 40.95 -42.86
CA ARG A 267 14.83 42.26 -42.38
C ARG A 267 14.33 42.58 -40.97
N ALA A 268 13.11 42.21 -40.63
CA ALA A 268 12.56 42.45 -39.30
C ALA A 268 13.29 41.59 -38.22
N ARG A 269 13.66 40.36 -38.53
CA ARG A 269 14.43 39.48 -37.61
C ARG A 269 15.89 39.97 -37.47
N GLY A 270 16.51 40.50 -38.52
CA GLY A 270 17.86 41.11 -38.47
C GLY A 270 17.88 42.40 -37.62
N ALA A 271 16.86 43.23 -37.71
CA ALA A 271 16.73 44.46 -36.95
C ALA A 271 16.50 44.24 -35.46
N ALA A 272 15.69 43.24 -35.10
CA ALA A 272 15.46 42.84 -33.71
C ALA A 272 16.73 42.26 -33.02
N ARG A 273 17.55 41.52 -33.76
CA ARG A 273 18.83 41.00 -33.27
C ARG A 273 19.87 42.10 -33.06
N ARG A 274 19.93 43.12 -33.93
CA ARG A 274 20.86 44.29 -33.80
C ARG A 274 20.48 45.23 -32.65
N ARG A 275 19.22 45.35 -32.27
CA ARG A 275 18.80 46.14 -31.09
C ARG A 275 19.18 45.49 -29.78
N ARG A 276 19.22 44.15 -29.67
CA ARG A 276 19.65 43.46 -28.44
C ARG A 276 21.15 43.53 -28.16
N VAL A 277 21.98 43.73 -29.19
CA VAL A 277 23.45 43.80 -29.02
C VAL A 277 23.92 45.22 -28.68
N ARG A 278 23.08 46.28 -28.86
CA ARG A 278 23.48 47.69 -28.58
C ARG A 278 22.96 48.22 -27.23
N GLY A 279 22.24 47.40 -26.42
CA GLY A 279 21.64 47.84 -25.16
C GLY A 279 22.49 47.62 -23.89
N ASP A 280 23.67 47.04 -24.02
CA ASP A 280 24.41 46.56 -22.84
C ASP A 280 25.84 47.17 -22.70
N HIS A 281 26.02 48.41 -23.14
CA HIS A 281 27.24 49.19 -22.84
C HIS A 281 26.89 50.60 -22.45
N GLY A 282 26.82 50.87 -21.15
CA GLY A 282 26.87 52.22 -20.63
C GLY A 282 26.05 52.48 -19.36
N ARG A 283 26.66 52.28 -18.24
CA ARG A 283 26.65 53.19 -17.09
C ARG A 283 27.39 52.59 -15.91
N HIS A 284 28.69 52.81 -15.88
CA HIS A 284 29.43 52.96 -14.63
C HIS A 284 29.30 54.41 -14.16
N GLY A 285 28.80 54.59 -12.98
CA GLY A 285 28.74 55.87 -12.28
C GLY A 285 28.96 55.69 -10.80
N HIS A 286 30.06 56.22 -10.33
CA HIS A 286 30.54 56.27 -8.96
C HIS A 286 29.54 56.91 -7.98
N GLY A 287 29.49 56.40 -6.74
CA GLY A 287 28.88 57.08 -5.58
C GLY A 287 29.42 56.49 -4.27
N ARG A 288 30.37 57.22 -3.70
CA ARG A 288 30.99 56.99 -2.35
C ARG A 288 30.05 57.38 -1.21
N GLY A 289 30.28 56.73 -0.03
CA GLY A 289 29.99 57.24 1.33
C GLY A 289 28.68 56.69 1.89
N ASP A 290 28.54 56.27 3.10
CA ASP A 290 29.24 56.66 4.33
C ASP A 290 28.95 55.59 5.42
N ARG A 291 29.82 55.59 6.36
CA ARG A 291 29.82 54.77 7.58
C ARG A 291 28.68 55.16 8.50
N ARG A 292 28.05 54.21 9.22
CA ARG A 292 27.86 54.32 10.67
C ARG A 292 27.59 52.98 11.33
N ARG A 293 28.43 52.71 12.35
CA ARG A 293 28.27 51.71 13.42
C ARG A 293 27.11 52.13 14.34
N VAL A 294 26.39 51.19 14.92
CA VAL A 294 25.97 51.16 16.35
C VAL A 294 25.64 49.69 16.69
N ARG A 295 26.47 49.06 17.47
CA ARG A 295 26.44 48.51 18.84
C ARG A 295 25.06 48.04 19.36
N ALA A 296 24.98 46.70 19.61
CA ALA A 296 24.90 46.02 20.93
C ALA A 296 23.67 46.33 21.81
N GLY A 297 23.07 45.25 22.30
CA GLY A 297 22.30 45.29 23.53
C GLY A 297 21.32 44.14 23.68
N ARG A 298 21.77 43.16 24.38
CA ARG A 298 21.21 42.09 25.26
C ARG A 298 20.50 40.92 24.62
#